data_75ea7f02db3cbfc0a45ce64aea3e9831
#
_entry.id   75ea7f02db3cbfc0a45ce64aea3e9831
#
_cell.length_a   1.000
_cell.length_b   1.000
_cell.length_c   1.000
_cell.angle_alpha   90.00
_cell.angle_beta   90.00
_cell.angle_gamma   90.00
#
_symmetry.space_group_name_H-M   'P 1'
#
loop_
_entity.id
_entity.type
_entity.pdbx_description
1 polymer ?
#
loop_
_entity_poly.entity_id
_entity_poly.type
_entity_poly.pdbx_seq_one_letter_code
_entity_poly.pdbx_strand_id
1 'polypeptide(L)'
;MFDAEHFFDGYKANPKYALACIKAAYDNGAKWIVLCDTNGGTLPHEVTKIVKEVSEHIPGENLGIHAHNDTGNAVANSIAAVLSGARQIQGTINGLGERCGNANLMSIIPTFHLKKELSDKFEISIKEKNIKHITQCSRLLDEILNRKPNKHLPYVGAAAFSHKGLSLIHI
;
A
#
# COMPACT_ATOMS: atom_id res chain seq x y z
N MET A 1 0.46 5.35 -17.74
CA MET A 1 -0.08 4.62 -16.59
C MET A 1 -1.56 4.42 -16.85
N PHE A 2 -2.09 3.25 -16.50
CA PHE A 2 -3.50 2.94 -16.57
C PHE A 2 -3.95 2.47 -15.18
N ASP A 3 -4.76 3.26 -14.51
CA ASP A 3 -5.37 2.93 -13.23
C ASP A 3 -6.69 2.20 -13.53
N ALA A 4 -6.70 0.89 -13.24
CA ALA A 4 -7.86 0.03 -13.46
C ALA A 4 -8.82 0.17 -12.27
N GLU A 5 -9.67 1.20 -12.32
CA GLU A 5 -10.65 1.49 -11.27
C GLU A 5 -11.62 0.31 -11.08
N HIS A 6 -11.96 0.02 -9.82
CA HIS A 6 -12.78 -1.11 -9.41
C HIS A 6 -12.26 -2.47 -9.90
N PHE A 7 -10.94 -2.61 -10.10
CA PHE A 7 -10.40 -3.83 -10.70
C PHE A 7 -10.75 -5.08 -9.91
N PHE A 8 -10.56 -5.06 -8.59
CA PHE A 8 -10.81 -6.24 -7.75
C PHE A 8 -12.29 -6.65 -7.75
N ASP A 9 -13.21 -5.69 -7.72
CA ASP A 9 -14.65 -5.97 -7.83
C ASP A 9 -15.02 -6.48 -9.21
N GLY A 10 -14.51 -5.83 -10.25
CA GLY A 10 -14.69 -6.24 -11.64
C GLY A 10 -14.13 -7.65 -11.91
N TYR A 11 -12.96 -7.95 -11.37
CA TYR A 11 -12.36 -9.28 -11.46
C TYR A 11 -13.22 -10.35 -10.77
N LYS A 12 -13.71 -10.09 -9.55
CA LYS A 12 -14.61 -11.03 -8.85
C LYS A 12 -15.91 -11.27 -9.61
N ALA A 13 -16.43 -10.24 -10.28
CA ALA A 13 -17.65 -10.34 -11.09
C ALA A 13 -17.41 -11.05 -12.43
N ASN A 14 -16.33 -10.71 -13.12
CA ASN A 14 -15.98 -11.30 -14.43
C ASN A 14 -14.46 -11.27 -14.66
N PRO A 15 -13.72 -12.30 -14.22
CA PRO A 15 -12.27 -12.36 -14.35
C PRO A 15 -11.77 -12.20 -15.79
N LYS A 16 -12.44 -12.85 -16.76
CA LYS A 16 -12.05 -12.81 -18.18
C LYS A 16 -12.11 -11.38 -18.73
N TYR A 17 -13.17 -10.65 -18.41
CA TYR A 17 -13.33 -9.28 -18.86
C TYR A 17 -12.31 -8.35 -18.20
N ALA A 18 -12.12 -8.45 -16.89
CA ALA A 18 -11.15 -7.63 -16.15
C ALA A 18 -9.72 -7.85 -16.69
N LEU A 19 -9.32 -9.10 -16.91
CA LEU A 19 -8.01 -9.42 -17.51
C LEU A 19 -7.88 -8.89 -18.94
N ALA A 20 -8.93 -9.01 -19.77
CA ALA A 20 -8.92 -8.47 -21.12
C ALA A 20 -8.75 -6.95 -21.16
N CYS A 21 -9.38 -6.21 -20.23
CA CYS A 21 -9.25 -4.75 -20.13
C CYS A 21 -7.81 -4.33 -19.83
N ILE A 22 -7.20 -4.90 -18.78
CA ILE A 22 -5.83 -4.54 -18.39
C ILE A 22 -4.81 -4.98 -19.44
N LYS A 23 -5.02 -6.14 -20.06
CA LYS A 23 -4.17 -6.61 -21.16
C LYS A 23 -4.26 -5.68 -22.36
N ALA A 24 -5.45 -5.25 -22.75
CA ALA A 24 -5.63 -4.29 -23.84
C ALA A 24 -4.89 -2.96 -23.55
N ALA A 25 -4.97 -2.45 -22.33
CA ALA A 25 -4.24 -1.25 -21.93
C ALA A 25 -2.72 -1.45 -22.01
N TYR A 26 -2.22 -2.59 -21.54
CA TYR A 26 -0.79 -2.93 -21.56
C TYR A 26 -0.28 -3.08 -23.00
N ASP A 27 -0.97 -3.84 -23.83
CA ASP A 27 -0.60 -4.10 -25.24
C ASP A 27 -0.61 -2.81 -26.09
N ASN A 28 -1.40 -1.79 -25.68
CA ASN A 28 -1.43 -0.48 -26.33
C ASN A 28 -0.53 0.59 -25.66
N GLY A 29 0.45 0.15 -24.87
CA GLY A 29 1.56 0.99 -24.42
C GLY A 29 1.41 1.61 -23.03
N ALA A 30 0.45 1.18 -22.22
CA ALA A 30 0.44 1.54 -20.81
C ALA A 30 1.62 0.88 -20.10
N LYS A 31 2.61 1.67 -19.70
CA LYS A 31 3.81 1.19 -19.02
C LYS A 31 3.53 0.63 -17.62
N TRP A 32 2.55 1.18 -16.92
CA TRP A 32 2.09 0.73 -15.61
C TRP A 32 0.61 0.41 -15.67
N ILE A 33 0.26 -0.77 -15.17
CA ILE A 33 -1.12 -1.20 -14.93
C ILE A 33 -1.30 -1.25 -13.41
N VAL A 34 -2.15 -0.37 -12.90
CA VAL A 34 -2.40 -0.25 -11.45
C VAL A 34 -3.75 -0.86 -11.13
N LEU A 35 -3.74 -1.87 -10.28
CA LEU A 35 -4.95 -2.56 -9.84
C LEU A 35 -5.57 -1.80 -8.66
N CYS A 36 -6.77 -1.23 -8.85
CA CYS A 36 -7.40 -0.40 -7.84
C CYS A 36 -8.42 -1.21 -7.01
N ASP A 37 -8.21 -1.24 -5.70
CA ASP A 37 -9.22 -1.65 -4.71
C ASP A 37 -10.02 -0.39 -4.32
N THR A 38 -10.85 0.07 -5.26
CA THR A 38 -11.54 1.37 -5.20
C THR A 38 -12.52 1.43 -4.03
N ASN A 39 -13.21 0.34 -3.71
CA ASN A 39 -14.12 0.25 -2.56
C ASN A 39 -13.41 -0.11 -1.24
N GLY A 40 -12.12 -0.45 -1.28
CA GLY A 40 -11.35 -0.80 -0.08
C GLY A 40 -11.87 -2.05 0.65
N GLY A 41 -12.59 -2.92 -0.06
CA GLY A 41 -13.26 -4.10 0.50
C GLY A 41 -12.53 -5.42 0.27
N THR A 42 -11.45 -5.42 -0.49
CA THR A 42 -10.71 -6.65 -0.81
C THR A 42 -9.83 -7.07 0.37
N LEU A 43 -9.79 -8.36 0.66
CA LEU A 43 -8.98 -8.91 1.74
C LEU A 43 -7.58 -9.32 1.24
N PRO A 44 -6.54 -9.33 2.10
CA PRO A 44 -5.16 -9.60 1.66
C PRO A 44 -4.95 -10.93 0.93
N HIS A 45 -5.66 -11.98 1.31
CA HIS A 45 -5.57 -13.28 0.62
C HIS A 45 -6.20 -13.25 -0.78
N GLU A 46 -7.26 -12.45 -0.97
CA GLU A 46 -7.87 -12.23 -2.29
C GLU A 46 -6.90 -11.44 -3.19
N VAL A 47 -6.29 -10.36 -2.65
CA VAL A 47 -5.25 -9.60 -3.36
C VAL A 47 -4.11 -10.52 -3.79
N THR A 48 -3.61 -11.37 -2.88
CA THR A 48 -2.55 -12.34 -3.19
C THR A 48 -2.93 -13.25 -4.37
N LYS A 49 -4.14 -13.80 -4.34
CA LYS A 49 -4.62 -14.69 -5.41
C LYS A 49 -4.74 -13.95 -6.75
N ILE A 50 -5.41 -12.81 -6.74
CA ILE A 50 -5.71 -12.06 -7.97
C ILE A 50 -4.43 -11.50 -8.60
N VAL A 51 -3.54 -10.89 -7.80
CA VAL A 51 -2.28 -10.33 -8.30
C VAL A 51 -1.37 -11.42 -8.89
N LYS A 52 -1.31 -12.61 -8.28
CA LYS A 52 -0.57 -13.74 -8.86
C LYS A 52 -1.08 -14.12 -10.24
N GLU A 53 -2.40 -14.24 -10.41
CA GLU A 53 -3.00 -14.54 -11.70
C GLU A 53 -2.75 -13.44 -12.73
N VAL A 54 -2.89 -12.17 -12.34
CA VAL A 54 -2.57 -11.03 -13.21
C VAL A 54 -1.09 -11.05 -13.64
N SER A 55 -0.18 -11.45 -12.76
CA SER A 55 1.25 -11.49 -13.05
C SER A 55 1.65 -12.55 -14.09
N GLU A 56 0.77 -13.51 -14.39
CA GLU A 56 0.94 -14.45 -15.50
C GLU A 56 0.69 -13.78 -16.88
N HIS A 57 0.01 -12.63 -16.90
CA HIS A 57 -0.36 -11.90 -18.12
C HIS A 57 0.41 -10.58 -18.29
N ILE A 58 0.80 -9.95 -17.20
CA ILE A 58 1.49 -8.66 -17.19
C ILE A 58 2.72 -8.77 -16.28
N PRO A 59 3.92 -8.44 -16.77
CA PRO A 59 5.14 -8.49 -15.97
C PRO A 59 5.02 -7.67 -14.68
N GLY A 60 5.53 -8.20 -13.58
CA GLY A 60 5.45 -7.56 -12.26
C GLY A 60 6.03 -6.15 -12.22
N GLU A 61 7.12 -5.90 -12.97
CA GLU A 61 7.73 -4.57 -13.11
C GLU A 61 6.81 -3.54 -13.76
N ASN A 62 5.69 -3.97 -14.32
CA ASN A 62 4.65 -3.12 -14.90
C ASN A 62 3.34 -3.14 -14.09
N LEU A 63 3.33 -3.83 -12.94
CA LEU A 63 2.15 -3.92 -12.06
C LEU A 63 2.26 -3.01 -10.84
N GLY A 64 1.19 -2.29 -10.56
CA GLY A 64 0.98 -1.50 -9.36
C GLY A 64 -0.29 -1.87 -8.62
N ILE A 65 -0.40 -1.36 -7.40
CA ILE A 65 -1.61 -1.43 -6.57
C ILE A 65 -1.97 -0.06 -6.03
N HIS A 66 -3.26 0.25 -6.02
CA HIS A 66 -3.88 1.39 -5.37
C HIS A 66 -5.00 0.89 -4.46
N ALA A 67 -4.77 0.90 -3.15
CA ALA A 67 -5.74 0.36 -2.20
C ALA A 67 -6.34 1.45 -1.31
N HIS A 68 -7.68 1.49 -1.24
CA HIS A 68 -8.43 2.26 -0.25
C HIS A 68 -8.54 1.51 1.07
N ASN A 69 -8.81 2.24 2.15
CA ASN A 69 -8.66 1.75 3.53
C ASN A 69 -9.98 1.51 4.26
N ASP A 70 -11.06 1.28 3.53
CA ASP A 70 -12.42 1.17 4.12
C ASP A 70 -12.57 0.00 5.08
N THR A 71 -11.83 -1.09 4.86
CA THR A 71 -11.75 -2.24 5.78
C THR A 71 -10.50 -2.22 6.69
N GLY A 72 -9.71 -1.14 6.67
CA GLY A 72 -8.46 -1.04 7.42
C GLY A 72 -7.30 -1.86 6.82
N ASN A 73 -7.46 -2.42 5.62
CA ASN A 73 -6.50 -3.36 5.02
C ASN A 73 -5.59 -2.75 3.95
N ALA A 74 -5.67 -1.45 3.64
CA ALA A 74 -4.94 -0.87 2.51
C ALA A 74 -3.41 -1.10 2.58
N VAL A 75 -2.80 -0.99 3.75
CA VAL A 75 -1.37 -1.27 3.96
C VAL A 75 -1.08 -2.76 3.76
N ALA A 76 -1.89 -3.64 4.35
CA ALA A 76 -1.74 -5.09 4.23
C ALA A 76 -1.93 -5.55 2.78
N ASN A 77 -2.93 -5.02 2.08
CA ASN A 77 -3.20 -5.29 0.66
C ASN A 77 -2.04 -4.84 -0.22
N SER A 78 -1.46 -3.66 0.04
CA SER A 78 -0.30 -3.16 -0.71
C SER A 78 0.93 -4.08 -0.55
N ILE A 79 1.20 -4.53 0.67
CA ILE A 79 2.30 -5.48 0.95
C ILE A 79 2.01 -6.84 0.28
N ALA A 80 0.78 -7.35 0.39
CA ALA A 80 0.38 -8.61 -0.23
C ALA A 80 0.54 -8.57 -1.76
N ALA A 81 0.19 -7.44 -2.40
CA ALA A 81 0.39 -7.25 -3.83
C ALA A 81 1.87 -7.29 -4.23
N VAL A 82 2.76 -6.63 -3.49
CA VAL A 82 4.21 -6.66 -3.76
C VAL A 82 4.77 -8.07 -3.59
N LEU A 83 4.40 -8.77 -2.53
CA LEU A 83 4.80 -10.16 -2.31
C LEU A 83 4.28 -11.10 -3.40
N SER A 84 3.21 -10.72 -4.09
CA SER A 84 2.58 -11.48 -5.18
C SER A 84 3.03 -11.07 -6.58
N GLY A 85 3.92 -10.10 -6.72
CA GLY A 85 4.52 -9.73 -8.01
C GLY A 85 4.48 -8.25 -8.36
N ALA A 86 3.59 -7.43 -7.80
CA ALA A 86 3.55 -5.98 -8.07
C ALA A 86 4.85 -5.28 -7.65
N ARG A 87 5.20 -4.20 -8.37
CA ARG A 87 6.43 -3.42 -8.12
C ARG A 87 6.17 -1.93 -7.93
N GLN A 88 4.91 -1.53 -7.90
CA GLN A 88 4.51 -0.16 -7.58
C GLN A 88 3.41 -0.18 -6.51
N ILE A 89 3.52 0.72 -5.53
CA ILE A 89 2.45 1.02 -4.58
C ILE A 89 2.08 2.49 -4.75
N GLN A 90 0.82 2.76 -4.99
CA GLN A 90 0.24 4.08 -4.83
C GLN A 90 -0.32 4.20 -3.42
N GLY A 91 0.05 5.26 -2.73
CA GLY A 91 -0.40 5.54 -1.38
C GLY A 91 -0.21 7.02 -1.06
N THR A 92 -0.58 7.41 0.14
CA THR A 92 -0.54 8.81 0.56
C THR A 92 0.13 8.98 1.92
N ILE A 93 0.66 10.18 2.16
CA ILE A 93 1.18 10.54 3.48
C ILE A 93 0.01 10.52 4.48
N ASN A 94 0.22 9.88 5.63
CA ASN A 94 -0.76 9.68 6.70
C ASN A 94 -2.02 8.90 6.25
N GLY A 95 -2.00 8.24 5.08
CA GLY A 95 -3.17 7.56 4.55
C GLY A 95 -4.29 8.50 4.11
N LEU A 96 -3.98 9.77 3.84
CA LEU A 96 -4.98 10.76 3.42
C LEU A 96 -5.67 10.32 2.12
N GLY A 97 -6.99 10.42 2.05
CA GLY A 97 -7.75 10.07 0.85
C GLY A 97 -9.25 10.08 1.09
N GLU A 98 -9.99 9.64 0.09
CA GLU A 98 -11.44 9.53 0.16
C GLU A 98 -11.89 8.57 1.26
N ARG A 99 -13.04 8.83 1.85
CA ARG A 99 -13.71 8.04 2.89
C ARG A 99 -12.78 7.72 4.06
N CYS A 100 -12.29 6.48 4.16
CA CYS A 100 -11.37 6.03 5.21
C CYS A 100 -9.88 6.18 4.83
N GLY A 101 -9.59 6.78 3.67
CA GLY A 101 -8.25 7.05 3.18
C GLY A 101 -7.68 5.96 2.28
N ASN A 102 -6.38 6.10 1.99
CA ASN A 102 -5.59 5.24 1.12
C ASN A 102 -4.53 4.48 1.92
N ALA A 103 -3.76 3.66 1.24
CA ALA A 103 -2.60 3.00 1.83
C ALA A 103 -1.62 4.04 2.41
N ASN A 104 -1.32 3.91 3.70
CA ASN A 104 -0.48 4.88 4.42
C ASN A 104 1.01 4.65 4.14
N LEU A 105 1.63 5.55 3.37
CA LEU A 105 3.07 5.50 3.06
C LEU A 105 3.94 5.62 4.31
N MET A 106 3.47 6.29 5.37
CA MET A 106 4.21 6.39 6.65
C MET A 106 4.27 5.04 7.38
N SER A 107 3.44 4.08 7.02
CA SER A 107 3.52 2.70 7.50
C SER A 107 4.29 1.80 6.52
N ILE A 108 4.05 1.95 5.22
CA ILE A 108 4.63 1.09 4.18
C ILE A 108 6.15 1.27 4.08
N ILE A 109 6.63 2.51 3.96
CA ILE A 109 8.06 2.81 3.76
C ILE A 109 8.93 2.22 4.88
N PRO A 110 8.67 2.49 6.17
CA PRO A 110 9.49 1.91 7.23
C PRO A 110 9.30 0.39 7.34
N THR A 111 8.13 -0.15 7.00
CA THR A 111 7.92 -1.60 7.00
C THR A 111 8.85 -2.29 6.00
N PHE A 112 9.00 -1.76 4.79
CA PHE A 112 9.91 -2.33 3.79
C PHE A 112 11.38 -2.24 4.20
N HIS A 113 11.79 -1.23 4.93
CA HIS A 113 13.18 -1.11 5.42
C HIS A 113 13.47 -1.93 6.68
N LEU A 114 12.51 -1.97 7.61
CA LEU A 114 12.77 -2.52 8.95
C LEU A 114 12.39 -3.99 9.11
N LYS A 115 11.57 -4.54 8.20
CA LYS A 115 11.20 -5.95 8.22
C LYS A 115 12.13 -6.74 7.31
N LYS A 116 13.01 -7.55 7.92
CA LYS A 116 14.04 -8.32 7.21
C LYS A 116 13.50 -9.14 6.05
N GLU A 117 12.33 -9.74 6.21
CA GLU A 117 11.66 -10.48 5.13
C GLU A 117 11.44 -9.64 3.86
N LEU A 118 11.20 -8.33 4.01
CA LEU A 118 10.97 -7.40 2.91
C LEU A 118 12.26 -6.73 2.45
N SER A 119 13.08 -6.24 3.38
CA SER A 119 14.32 -5.54 3.03
C SER A 119 15.36 -6.42 2.35
N ASP A 120 15.37 -7.73 2.63
CA ASP A 120 16.25 -8.70 1.97
C ASP A 120 15.82 -8.99 0.50
N LYS A 121 14.55 -8.74 0.16
CA LYS A 121 13.97 -9.07 -1.15
C LYS A 121 13.73 -7.86 -2.05
N PHE A 122 13.50 -6.69 -1.47
CA PHE A 122 13.04 -5.52 -2.19
C PHE A 122 13.86 -4.28 -1.86
N GLU A 123 14.36 -3.62 -2.89
CA GLU A 123 14.87 -2.26 -2.77
C GLU A 123 13.76 -1.28 -3.14
N ILE A 124 13.53 -0.28 -2.28
CA ILE A 124 12.58 0.78 -2.56
C ILE A 124 13.29 2.09 -2.94
N SER A 125 12.63 2.94 -3.72
CA SER A 125 13.21 4.20 -4.23
C SER A 125 13.61 5.18 -3.12
N ILE A 126 12.95 5.12 -1.96
CA ILE A 126 13.29 5.95 -0.80
C ILE A 126 14.42 5.26 -0.04
N LYS A 127 15.59 5.90 -0.01
CA LYS A 127 16.77 5.34 0.66
C LYS A 127 16.59 5.29 2.17
N GLU A 128 17.13 4.26 2.83
CA GLU A 128 17.05 4.03 4.28
C GLU A 128 17.45 5.25 5.11
N LYS A 129 18.52 5.96 4.71
CA LYS A 129 18.97 7.20 5.39
C LYS A 129 17.90 8.29 5.48
N ASN A 130 16.84 8.22 4.65
CA ASN A 130 15.75 9.19 4.60
C ASN A 130 14.59 8.82 5.52
N ILE A 131 14.57 7.61 6.12
CA ILE A 131 13.53 7.18 7.07
C ILE A 131 13.44 8.16 8.25
N LYS A 132 14.57 8.74 8.70
CA LYS A 132 14.61 9.72 9.77
C LYS A 132 13.70 10.95 9.55
N HIS A 133 13.28 11.21 8.32
CA HIS A 133 12.42 12.35 7.95
C HIS A 133 10.93 12.01 7.93
N ILE A 134 10.52 10.73 8.05
CA ILE A 134 9.11 10.35 7.89
C ILE A 134 8.18 11.03 8.90
N THR A 135 8.61 11.15 10.16
CA THR A 135 7.84 11.84 11.21
C THR A 135 7.68 13.33 10.89
N GLN A 136 8.73 13.96 10.37
CA GLN A 136 8.68 15.35 9.96
C GLN A 136 7.72 15.55 8.79
N CYS A 137 7.78 14.68 7.77
CA CYS A 137 6.85 14.71 6.63
C CYS A 137 5.39 14.53 7.08
N SER A 138 5.15 13.56 7.99
CA SER A 138 3.82 13.33 8.54
C SER A 138 3.24 14.56 9.24
N ARG A 139 4.06 15.21 10.10
CA ARG A 139 3.65 16.40 10.84
C ARG A 139 3.47 17.63 9.96
N LEU A 140 4.33 17.80 8.96
CA LEU A 140 4.22 18.90 8.00
C LEU A 140 2.88 18.84 7.24
N LEU A 141 2.45 17.64 6.83
CA LEU A 141 1.13 17.48 6.20
C LEU A 141 0.00 17.89 7.16
N ASP A 142 0.04 17.44 8.41
CA ASP A 142 -0.97 17.79 9.41
C ASP A 142 -1.01 19.31 9.64
N GLU A 143 0.16 19.97 9.69
CA GLU A 143 0.29 21.43 9.83
C GLU A 143 -0.33 22.17 8.62
N ILE A 144 0.03 21.76 7.39
CA ILE A 144 -0.52 22.35 6.16
C ILE A 144 -2.06 22.22 6.13
N LEU A 145 -2.58 21.09 6.60
CA LEU A 145 -4.03 20.82 6.65
C LEU A 145 -4.72 21.39 7.89
N ASN A 146 -3.97 22.07 8.77
CA ASN A 146 -4.46 22.55 10.05
C ASN A 146 -5.17 21.44 10.87
N ARG A 147 -4.57 20.27 10.94
CA ARG A 147 -5.08 19.10 11.65
C ARG A 147 -4.21 18.73 12.83
N LYS A 148 -4.85 18.28 13.92
CA LYS A 148 -4.09 17.72 15.04
C LYS A 148 -3.46 16.38 14.64
N PRO A 149 -2.14 16.17 14.85
CA PRO A 149 -1.49 14.91 14.56
C PRO A 149 -2.14 13.73 15.29
N ASN A 150 -2.36 12.62 14.59
CA ASN A 150 -2.84 11.40 15.22
C ASN A 150 -1.70 10.70 15.98
N LYS A 151 -1.77 10.73 17.32
CA LYS A 151 -0.74 10.15 18.19
C LYS A 151 -0.55 8.64 18.05
N HIS A 152 -1.52 7.94 17.48
CA HIS A 152 -1.52 6.46 17.33
C HIS A 152 -1.11 5.98 15.93
N LEU A 153 -0.71 6.88 15.01
CA LEU A 153 -0.20 6.44 13.71
C LEU A 153 1.02 5.54 13.88
N PRO A 154 1.07 4.39 13.19
CA PRO A 154 2.25 3.53 13.20
C PRO A 154 3.51 4.31 12.79
N TYR A 155 4.63 4.05 13.43
CA TYR A 155 5.96 4.62 13.24
C TYR A 155 6.12 6.12 13.50
N VAL A 156 5.14 6.96 13.20
CA VAL A 156 5.26 8.45 13.24
C VAL A 156 4.46 9.10 14.35
N GLY A 157 3.47 8.41 14.91
CA GLY A 157 2.67 8.94 16.02
C GLY A 157 3.45 9.05 17.32
N ALA A 158 3.11 10.02 18.16
CA ALA A 158 3.79 10.24 19.43
C ALA A 158 3.74 9.02 20.38
N ALA A 159 2.73 8.17 20.25
CA ALA A 159 2.59 6.94 21.03
C ALA A 159 3.29 5.72 20.40
N ALA A 160 3.84 5.84 19.17
CA ALA A 160 4.38 4.69 18.44
C ALA A 160 5.51 3.96 19.19
N PHE A 161 6.27 4.68 20.00
CA PHE A 161 7.38 4.15 20.81
C PHE A 161 7.11 4.25 22.31
N SER A 162 5.90 4.61 22.73
CA SER A 162 5.51 4.69 24.13
C SER A 162 5.20 3.30 24.66
N HIS A 163 5.90 2.91 25.73
CA HIS A 163 5.69 1.64 26.38
C HIS A 163 5.25 1.83 27.83
N LYS A 164 4.11 1.24 28.21
CA LYS A 164 3.58 1.20 29.58
C LYS A 164 3.21 -0.23 29.91
N GLY A 165 4.21 -1.10 30.04
CA GLY A 165 3.98 -2.50 30.41
C GLY A 165 4.24 -2.71 31.90
N LEU A 166 3.22 -2.98 32.71
CA LEU A 166 3.35 -3.42 34.11
C LEU A 166 4.17 -4.72 34.20
N SER A 167 4.16 -5.56 33.15
CA SER A 167 4.93 -6.81 33.08
C SER A 167 6.44 -6.63 33.04
N LEU A 168 6.97 -5.42 32.78
CA LEU A 168 8.41 -5.14 32.80
C LEU A 168 8.92 -4.69 34.18
N ILE A 169 8.06 -4.51 35.17
CA ILE A 169 8.44 -4.15 36.53
C ILE A 169 9.00 -5.36 37.29
N HIS A 170 8.79 -6.57 36.75
CA HIS A 170 9.19 -7.82 37.39
C HIS A 170 10.31 -8.59 36.66
N ILE A 171 11.04 -7.95 35.76
CA ILE A 171 12.23 -8.53 35.09
C ILE A 171 13.49 -7.93 35.68
#